data_9da2a5661786106d440bd9eb3c41589a
#
_entry.id   9da2a5661786106d440bd9eb3c41589a
#
_cell.length_a   1.000
_cell.length_b   1.000
_cell.length_c   1.000
_cell.angle_alpha   90.00
_cell.angle_beta   90.00
_cell.angle_gamma   90.00
#
_symmetry.space_group_name_H-M   'P 1'
#
loop_
_entity.id
_entity.type
_entity.pdbx_description
1 polymer ?
#
loop_
_entity_poly.entity_id
_entity_poly.type
_entity_poly.pdbx_seq_one_letter_code
_entity_poly.pdbx_strand_id
1 'polypeptide(L)'
;MATPPQTTTADRAPRTPQQERGQRRVEQILDAAESVFVEVGVGAATMQLIADRAESSVGSLYHFFPNKEAIVEALGARYADFVRRNNEEAMPLAMVHLPATELFDRVLHAQVAFIESTPAFDAVHDAVHRNCPAIYNALNQALVGHVGQFLALRYPTMPEAERAASAMVSVATVHSVVDLASRIPPDFRALVIREAHAMLVSHYGGLDARYGIAAGR
;
A
#
# COMPACT_ATOMS: atom_id res chain seq x y z
N MET A 1 -11.19 11.14 45.10
CA MET A 1 -11.95 11.26 43.84
C MET A 1 -11.01 11.85 42.79
N ALA A 2 -10.48 11.03 41.90
CA ALA A 2 -9.55 11.48 40.86
C ALA A 2 -10.34 11.53 39.54
N THR A 3 -10.30 12.67 38.86
CA THR A 3 -10.93 12.96 37.57
C THR A 3 -10.18 12.20 36.48
N PRO A 4 -10.83 11.47 35.55
CA PRO A 4 -10.16 10.78 34.44
C PRO A 4 -9.64 11.79 33.40
N PRO A 5 -8.52 11.49 32.69
CA PRO A 5 -7.99 12.37 31.67
C PRO A 5 -8.91 12.38 30.44
N GLN A 6 -9.24 13.57 29.97
CA GLN A 6 -9.99 13.80 28.74
C GLN A 6 -9.11 13.47 27.55
N THR A 7 -9.55 12.50 26.74
CA THR A 7 -8.97 12.18 25.44
C THR A 7 -9.19 13.35 24.50
N THR A 8 -8.14 14.07 24.16
CA THR A 8 -8.16 15.14 23.18
C THR A 8 -8.30 14.53 21.79
N THR A 9 -9.52 14.47 21.28
CA THR A 9 -9.81 14.28 19.86
C THR A 9 -9.18 15.47 19.13
N ALA A 10 -8.18 15.22 18.27
CA ALA A 10 -7.60 16.26 17.43
C ALA A 10 -8.71 16.87 16.57
N ASP A 11 -9.11 18.07 16.95
CA ASP A 11 -10.14 18.89 16.31
C ASP A 11 -9.61 19.31 14.93
N ARG A 12 -10.01 18.58 13.88
CA ARG A 12 -9.70 18.92 12.50
C ARG A 12 -10.62 20.07 12.11
N ALA A 13 -10.09 21.29 12.10
CA ALA A 13 -10.83 22.50 11.73
C ALA A 13 -11.72 22.27 10.49
N PRO A 14 -12.98 22.74 10.48
CA PRO A 14 -13.88 22.56 9.34
C PRO A 14 -13.28 23.19 8.09
N ARG A 15 -13.19 22.41 7.00
CA ARG A 15 -12.68 22.88 5.71
C ARG A 15 -13.61 23.92 5.12
N THR A 16 -13.03 24.99 4.52
CA THR A 16 -13.83 25.99 3.83
C THR A 16 -14.39 25.41 2.53
N PRO A 17 -15.57 25.86 2.04
CA PRO A 17 -16.16 25.40 0.78
C PRO A 17 -15.24 25.54 -0.44
N GLN A 18 -14.32 26.50 -0.42
CA GLN A 18 -13.32 26.69 -1.48
C GLN A 18 -12.22 25.63 -1.44
N GLN A 19 -11.79 25.22 -0.26
CA GLN A 19 -10.82 24.12 -0.09
C GLN A 19 -11.42 22.77 -0.53
N GLU A 20 -12.70 22.55 -0.22
CA GLU A 20 -13.39 21.33 -0.67
C GLU A 20 -13.53 21.25 -2.19
N ARG A 21 -13.86 22.38 -2.86
CA ARG A 21 -13.92 22.44 -4.33
C ARG A 21 -12.56 22.20 -4.96
N GLY A 22 -11.50 22.79 -4.40
CA GLY A 22 -10.12 22.57 -4.85
C GLY A 22 -9.72 21.10 -4.71
N GLN A 23 -10.02 20.49 -3.58
CA GLN A 23 -9.71 19.09 -3.34
C GLN A 23 -10.46 18.14 -4.26
N ARG A 24 -11.78 18.35 -4.48
CA ARG A 24 -12.54 17.58 -5.46
C ARG A 24 -11.97 17.70 -6.86
N ARG A 25 -11.49 18.90 -7.22
CA ARG A 25 -10.85 19.11 -8.53
C ARG A 25 -9.54 18.36 -8.68
N VAL A 26 -8.71 18.34 -7.63
CA VAL A 26 -7.49 17.53 -7.59
C VAL A 26 -7.81 16.05 -7.78
N GLU A 27 -8.80 15.51 -7.06
CA GLU A 27 -9.21 14.10 -7.23
C GLU A 27 -9.70 13.80 -8.66
N GLN A 28 -10.52 14.66 -9.25
CA GLN A 28 -10.96 14.51 -10.66
C GLN A 28 -9.78 14.47 -11.65
N ILE A 29 -8.76 15.30 -11.43
CA ILE A 29 -7.56 15.31 -12.26
C ILE A 29 -6.77 14.02 -12.07
N LEU A 30 -6.62 13.54 -10.85
CA LEU A 30 -5.92 12.30 -10.55
C LEU A 30 -6.63 11.09 -11.14
N ASP A 31 -7.96 11.01 -11.07
CA ASP A 31 -8.75 9.93 -11.68
C ASP A 31 -8.65 9.94 -13.21
N ALA A 32 -8.67 11.13 -13.81
CA ALA A 32 -8.47 11.29 -15.26
C ALA A 32 -7.04 10.86 -15.68
N ALA A 33 -6.03 11.25 -14.91
CA ALA A 33 -4.65 10.87 -15.16
C ALA A 33 -4.45 9.36 -15.06
N GLU A 34 -5.04 8.73 -14.05
CA GLU A 34 -5.03 7.28 -13.85
C GLU A 34 -5.61 6.57 -15.08
N SER A 35 -6.78 7.00 -15.56
CA SER A 35 -7.41 6.47 -16.77
C SER A 35 -6.51 6.61 -18.00
N VAL A 36 -5.88 7.77 -18.19
CA VAL A 36 -4.95 8.00 -19.31
C VAL A 36 -3.70 7.11 -19.17
N PHE A 37 -3.17 6.93 -17.96
CA PHE A 37 -1.98 6.10 -17.73
C PHE A 37 -2.26 4.61 -18.01
N VAL A 38 -3.48 4.13 -17.74
CA VAL A 38 -3.90 2.77 -18.13
C VAL A 38 -3.96 2.61 -19.65
N GLU A 39 -4.49 3.63 -20.37
CA GLU A 39 -4.68 3.53 -21.82
C GLU A 39 -3.39 3.63 -22.62
N VAL A 40 -2.53 4.61 -22.31
CA VAL A 40 -1.37 4.94 -23.14
C VAL A 40 -0.02 4.80 -22.42
N GLY A 41 -0.05 4.46 -21.14
CA GLY A 41 1.13 4.43 -20.28
C GLY A 41 1.58 5.83 -19.84
N VAL A 42 2.32 5.91 -18.72
CA VAL A 42 2.82 7.18 -18.16
C VAL A 42 3.75 7.91 -19.15
N GLY A 43 4.55 7.17 -19.92
CA GLY A 43 5.49 7.75 -20.88
C GLY A 43 4.81 8.57 -21.98
N ALA A 44 3.77 8.01 -22.61
CA ALA A 44 3.05 8.63 -23.72
C ALA A 44 1.96 9.63 -23.26
N ALA A 45 1.57 9.62 -22.00
CA ALA A 45 0.59 10.53 -21.44
C ALA A 45 1.10 11.99 -21.49
N THR A 46 0.20 12.90 -21.85
CA THR A 46 0.46 14.34 -21.89
C THR A 46 -0.50 15.10 -20.99
N MET A 47 -0.09 16.32 -20.57
CA MET A 47 -0.97 17.20 -19.78
C MET A 47 -2.26 17.55 -20.56
N GLN A 48 -2.21 17.62 -21.90
CA GLN A 48 -3.39 17.85 -22.73
C GLN A 48 -4.35 16.67 -22.65
N LEU A 49 -3.89 15.43 -22.84
CA LEU A 49 -4.73 14.23 -22.74
C LEU A 49 -5.42 14.12 -21.36
N ILE A 50 -4.67 14.44 -20.29
CA ILE A 50 -5.22 14.42 -18.93
C ILE A 50 -6.26 15.52 -18.75
N ALA A 51 -6.02 16.74 -19.27
CA ALA A 51 -6.96 17.84 -19.19
C ALA A 51 -8.27 17.53 -19.94
N ASP A 52 -8.15 16.98 -21.16
CA ASP A 52 -9.31 16.58 -21.98
C ASP A 52 -10.14 15.50 -21.25
N ARG A 53 -9.49 14.50 -20.67
CA ARG A 53 -10.13 13.44 -19.87
C ARG A 53 -10.80 13.98 -18.59
N ALA A 54 -10.19 14.98 -17.95
CA ALA A 54 -10.71 15.64 -16.74
C ALA A 54 -11.78 16.70 -17.05
N GLU A 55 -12.20 16.85 -18.31
CA GLU A 55 -13.11 17.90 -18.78
C GLU A 55 -12.67 19.28 -18.27
N SER A 56 -11.39 19.60 -18.48
CA SER A 56 -10.72 20.80 -17.99
C SER A 56 -9.91 21.48 -19.08
N SER A 57 -9.73 22.79 -18.94
CA SER A 57 -8.70 23.44 -19.74
C SER A 57 -7.30 23.05 -19.26
N VAL A 58 -6.36 22.94 -20.18
CA VAL A 58 -4.98 22.65 -19.84
C VAL A 58 -4.36 23.73 -18.91
N GLY A 59 -4.78 24.98 -19.04
CA GLY A 59 -4.38 26.06 -18.14
C GLY A 59 -4.89 25.86 -16.71
N SER A 60 -6.11 25.33 -16.55
CA SER A 60 -6.64 24.96 -15.24
C SER A 60 -5.85 23.80 -14.63
N LEU A 61 -5.46 22.82 -15.45
CA LEU A 61 -4.63 21.70 -15.00
C LEU A 61 -3.27 22.17 -14.47
N TYR A 62 -2.59 23.07 -15.20
CA TYR A 62 -1.32 23.63 -14.78
C TYR A 62 -1.39 24.47 -13.49
N HIS A 63 -2.58 24.97 -13.15
CA HIS A 63 -2.78 25.64 -11.86
C HIS A 63 -2.65 24.69 -10.67
N PHE A 64 -3.06 23.42 -10.82
CA PHE A 64 -2.98 22.41 -9.77
C PHE A 64 -1.69 21.60 -9.83
N PHE A 65 -1.22 21.27 -11.03
CA PHE A 65 -0.05 20.43 -11.25
C PHE A 65 0.87 21.08 -12.30
N PRO A 66 2.08 21.50 -11.91
CA PRO A 66 3.00 22.21 -12.82
C PRO A 66 3.50 21.33 -13.98
N ASN A 67 3.48 20.01 -13.82
CA ASN A 67 3.93 19.04 -14.82
C ASN A 67 3.32 17.66 -14.54
N LYS A 68 3.57 16.70 -15.44
CA LYS A 68 3.10 15.31 -15.32
C LYS A 68 3.73 14.60 -14.12
N GLU A 69 4.97 14.90 -13.82
CA GLU A 69 5.71 14.33 -12.70
C GLU A 69 5.03 14.65 -11.36
N ALA A 70 4.50 15.86 -11.18
CA ALA A 70 3.72 16.24 -9.99
C ALA A 70 2.41 15.44 -9.87
N ILE A 71 1.78 15.07 -11.00
CA ILE A 71 0.61 14.19 -11.01
C ILE A 71 1.02 12.76 -10.60
N VAL A 72 2.13 12.24 -11.13
CA VAL A 72 2.67 10.93 -10.75
C VAL A 72 2.99 10.89 -9.26
N GLU A 73 3.62 11.95 -8.72
CA GLU A 73 3.91 12.07 -7.30
C GLU A 73 2.64 12.05 -6.44
N ALA A 74 1.63 12.81 -6.82
CA ALA A 74 0.36 12.86 -6.11
C ALA A 74 -0.40 11.51 -6.15
N LEU A 75 -0.40 10.84 -7.30
CA LEU A 75 -0.92 9.47 -7.43
C LEU A 75 -0.13 8.49 -6.57
N GLY A 76 1.19 8.60 -6.56
CA GLY A 76 2.06 7.80 -5.71
C GLY A 76 1.72 7.94 -4.22
N ALA A 77 1.49 9.16 -3.75
CA ALA A 77 1.06 9.41 -2.37
C ALA A 77 -0.33 8.81 -2.08
N ARG A 78 -1.29 8.94 -3.03
CA ARG A 78 -2.63 8.33 -2.91
C ARG A 78 -2.54 6.81 -2.81
N TYR A 79 -1.74 6.16 -3.67
CA TYR A 79 -1.54 4.72 -3.63
C TYR A 79 -0.77 4.26 -2.39
N ALA A 80 0.23 5.01 -1.94
CA ALA A 80 0.96 4.68 -0.72
C ALA A 80 0.03 4.61 0.49
N ASP A 81 -0.89 5.58 0.63
CA ASP A 81 -1.90 5.58 1.68
C ASP A 81 -2.89 4.41 1.55
N PHE A 82 -3.27 4.06 0.33
CA PHE A 82 -4.16 2.93 0.08
C PHE A 82 -3.48 1.60 0.43
N VAL A 83 -2.27 1.37 -0.08
CA VAL A 83 -1.47 0.15 0.20
C VAL A 83 -1.23 -0.01 1.69
N ARG A 84 -0.87 1.07 2.38
CA ARG A 84 -0.68 1.04 3.84
C ARG A 84 -1.94 0.57 4.57
N ARG A 85 -3.10 1.17 4.27
CA ARG A 85 -4.39 0.79 4.88
C ARG A 85 -4.76 -0.66 4.56
N ASN A 86 -4.64 -1.07 3.30
CA ASN A 86 -4.92 -2.44 2.87
C ASN A 86 -4.07 -3.47 3.64
N ASN A 87 -2.80 -3.16 3.88
CA ASN A 87 -1.92 -4.05 4.66
C ASN A 87 -2.27 -4.06 6.15
N GLU A 88 -2.59 -2.91 6.75
CA GLU A 88 -3.04 -2.82 8.15
C GLU A 88 -4.36 -3.60 8.37
N GLU A 89 -5.28 -3.56 7.41
CA GLU A 89 -6.54 -4.30 7.43
C GLU A 89 -6.36 -5.80 7.17
N ALA A 90 -5.43 -6.18 6.28
CA ALA A 90 -5.12 -7.57 5.98
C ALA A 90 -4.39 -8.28 7.13
N MET A 91 -3.53 -7.54 7.86
CA MET A 91 -2.73 -8.05 8.98
C MET A 91 -2.86 -7.16 10.22
N PRO A 92 -4.05 -7.11 10.87
CA PRO A 92 -4.24 -6.35 12.10
C PRO A 92 -3.36 -6.88 13.23
N LEU A 93 -2.82 -5.99 14.06
CA LEU A 93 -1.98 -6.37 15.20
C LEU A 93 -2.71 -7.29 16.21
N ALA A 94 -4.03 -7.25 16.25
CA ALA A 94 -4.84 -8.15 17.08
C ALA A 94 -4.78 -9.63 16.64
N MET A 95 -4.30 -9.91 15.44
CA MET A 95 -4.25 -11.27 14.86
C MET A 95 -2.90 -11.98 15.05
N VAL A 96 -2.05 -11.49 15.94
CA VAL A 96 -0.71 -12.07 16.20
C VAL A 96 -0.72 -13.53 16.66
N HIS A 97 -1.86 -14.02 17.18
CA HIS A 97 -2.04 -15.39 17.66
C HIS A 97 -2.55 -16.37 16.60
N LEU A 98 -2.94 -15.89 15.41
CA LEU A 98 -3.46 -16.77 14.37
C LEU A 98 -2.38 -17.72 13.83
N PRO A 99 -2.75 -18.94 13.40
CA PRO A 99 -1.86 -19.82 12.66
C PRO A 99 -1.31 -19.11 11.40
N ALA A 100 -0.06 -19.39 11.04
CA ALA A 100 0.58 -18.78 9.88
C ALA A 100 -0.22 -19.02 8.57
N THR A 101 -0.84 -20.19 8.43
CA THR A 101 -1.71 -20.52 7.29
C THR A 101 -2.87 -19.54 7.14
N GLU A 102 -3.62 -19.31 8.21
CA GLU A 102 -4.78 -18.41 8.20
C GLU A 102 -4.37 -16.96 8.02
N LEU A 103 -3.24 -16.55 8.64
CA LEU A 103 -2.70 -15.20 8.47
C LEU A 103 -2.35 -14.92 7.01
N PHE A 104 -1.60 -15.83 6.35
CA PHE A 104 -1.18 -15.61 4.97
C PHE A 104 -2.26 -15.86 3.93
N ASP A 105 -3.27 -16.68 4.22
CA ASP A 105 -4.49 -16.74 3.42
C ASP A 105 -5.15 -15.35 3.33
N ARG A 106 -5.31 -14.66 4.47
CA ARG A 106 -5.87 -13.29 4.50
C ARG A 106 -5.01 -12.29 3.74
N VAL A 107 -3.70 -12.26 4.05
CA VAL A 107 -2.78 -11.29 3.43
C VAL A 107 -2.77 -11.45 1.92
N LEU A 108 -2.62 -12.67 1.40
CA LEU A 108 -2.55 -12.90 -0.04
C LEU A 108 -3.89 -12.67 -0.74
N HIS A 109 -5.02 -13.03 -0.13
CA HIS A 109 -6.34 -12.68 -0.68
C HIS A 109 -6.54 -11.16 -0.77
N ALA A 110 -6.15 -10.41 0.25
CA ALA A 110 -6.22 -8.95 0.21
C ALA A 110 -5.34 -8.35 -0.90
N GLN A 111 -4.14 -8.91 -1.15
CA GLN A 111 -3.27 -8.47 -2.23
C GLN A 111 -3.86 -8.78 -3.62
N VAL A 112 -4.46 -9.96 -3.80
CA VAL A 112 -5.14 -10.30 -5.07
C VAL A 112 -6.31 -9.35 -5.33
N ALA A 113 -7.17 -9.14 -4.35
CA ALA A 113 -8.29 -8.20 -4.46
C ALA A 113 -7.81 -6.78 -4.78
N PHE A 114 -6.67 -6.36 -4.20
CA PHE A 114 -6.05 -5.08 -4.51
C PHE A 114 -5.63 -4.98 -5.98
N ILE A 115 -4.89 -5.97 -6.51
CA ILE A 115 -4.46 -6.01 -7.92
C ILE A 115 -5.69 -5.90 -8.86
N GLU A 116 -6.74 -6.67 -8.55
CA GLU A 116 -7.95 -6.71 -9.39
C GLU A 116 -8.76 -5.41 -9.34
N SER A 117 -8.75 -4.72 -8.21
CA SER A 117 -9.48 -3.45 -8.03
C SER A 117 -8.73 -2.21 -8.52
N THR A 118 -7.43 -2.33 -8.84
CA THR A 118 -6.57 -1.17 -9.12
C THR A 118 -5.73 -1.39 -10.40
N PRO A 119 -6.35 -1.41 -11.60
CA PRO A 119 -5.66 -1.71 -12.87
C PRO A 119 -4.51 -0.76 -13.21
N ALA A 120 -4.56 0.49 -12.72
CA ALA A 120 -3.51 1.47 -12.96
C ALA A 120 -2.30 1.33 -12.01
N PHE A 121 -2.41 0.47 -10.99
CA PHE A 121 -1.40 0.37 -9.95
C PHE A 121 0.00 0.11 -10.53
N ASP A 122 0.14 -0.87 -11.42
CA ASP A 122 1.44 -1.24 -11.98
C ASP A 122 2.10 -0.08 -12.74
N ALA A 123 1.32 0.62 -13.60
CA ALA A 123 1.84 1.73 -14.38
C ALA A 123 2.29 2.89 -13.48
N VAL A 124 1.52 3.19 -12.43
CA VAL A 124 1.84 4.25 -11.47
C VAL A 124 2.97 3.80 -10.54
N HIS A 125 2.94 2.58 -10.03
CA HIS A 125 3.98 2.02 -9.16
C HIS A 125 5.36 2.06 -9.83
N ASP A 126 5.46 1.60 -11.08
CA ASP A 126 6.70 1.66 -11.86
C ASP A 126 7.18 3.10 -12.07
N ALA A 127 6.27 4.03 -12.33
CA ALA A 127 6.61 5.44 -12.50
C ALA A 127 7.07 6.08 -11.18
N VAL A 128 6.40 5.77 -10.06
CA VAL A 128 6.76 6.24 -8.72
C VAL A 128 8.11 5.67 -8.29
N HIS A 129 8.35 4.38 -8.52
CA HIS A 129 9.63 3.74 -8.19
C HIS A 129 10.81 4.43 -8.89
N ARG A 130 10.64 4.78 -10.17
CA ARG A 130 11.70 5.44 -10.95
C ARG A 130 11.87 6.92 -10.65
N ASN A 131 10.77 7.64 -10.40
CA ASN A 131 10.79 9.10 -10.39
C ASN A 131 10.60 9.71 -8.98
N CYS A 132 10.03 8.95 -8.04
CA CYS A 132 9.67 9.44 -6.70
C CYS A 132 10.20 8.49 -5.60
N PRO A 133 11.53 8.25 -5.53
CA PRO A 133 12.09 7.27 -4.60
C PRO A 133 11.79 7.59 -3.12
N ALA A 134 11.57 8.84 -2.77
CA ALA A 134 11.19 9.23 -1.41
C ALA A 134 9.84 8.64 -0.99
N ILE A 135 8.82 8.70 -1.87
CA ILE A 135 7.49 8.12 -1.60
C ILE A 135 7.58 6.60 -1.52
N TYR A 136 8.29 5.97 -2.47
CA TYR A 136 8.50 4.53 -2.47
C TYR A 136 9.19 4.04 -1.18
N ASN A 137 10.26 4.71 -0.77
CA ASN A 137 10.98 4.37 0.44
C ASN A 137 10.15 4.60 1.71
N ALA A 138 9.39 5.70 1.78
CA ALA A 138 8.52 5.97 2.93
C ALA A 138 7.43 4.91 3.08
N LEU A 139 6.79 4.49 1.98
CA LEU A 139 5.82 3.40 1.98
C LEU A 139 6.46 2.10 2.46
N ASN A 140 7.60 1.73 1.88
CA ASN A 140 8.30 0.50 2.25
C ASN A 140 8.70 0.49 3.73
N GLN A 141 9.20 1.61 4.26
CA GLN A 141 9.51 1.76 5.69
C GLN A 141 8.26 1.62 6.56
N ALA A 142 7.13 2.17 6.16
CA ALA A 142 5.87 2.04 6.91
C ALA A 142 5.41 0.58 6.97
N LEU A 143 5.47 -0.15 5.85
CA LEU A 143 5.10 -1.56 5.77
C LEU A 143 6.04 -2.44 6.62
N VAL A 144 7.35 -2.25 6.50
CA VAL A 144 8.35 -2.96 7.31
C VAL A 144 8.15 -2.65 8.79
N GLY A 145 7.84 -1.40 9.15
CA GLY A 145 7.52 -0.99 10.51
C GLY A 145 6.29 -1.71 11.06
N HIS A 146 5.21 -1.79 10.28
CA HIS A 146 3.98 -2.51 10.67
C HIS A 146 4.23 -4.01 10.90
N VAL A 147 4.91 -4.68 9.95
CA VAL A 147 5.28 -6.10 10.10
C VAL A 147 6.22 -6.29 11.28
N GLY A 148 7.17 -5.38 11.50
CA GLY A 148 8.06 -5.41 12.67
C GLY A 148 7.31 -5.31 14.00
N GLN A 149 6.28 -4.46 14.09
CA GLN A 149 5.40 -4.39 15.26
C GLN A 149 4.60 -5.68 15.45
N PHE A 150 4.04 -6.22 14.37
CA PHE A 150 3.34 -7.51 14.40
C PHE A 150 4.23 -8.63 14.93
N LEU A 151 5.46 -8.74 14.42
CA LEU A 151 6.44 -9.73 14.87
C LEU A 151 6.86 -9.52 16.33
N ALA A 152 6.98 -8.26 16.79
CA ALA A 152 7.31 -7.97 18.19
C ALA A 152 6.22 -8.46 19.17
N LEU A 153 4.96 -8.34 18.76
CA LEU A 153 3.83 -8.83 19.55
C LEU A 153 3.68 -10.35 19.46
N ARG A 154 3.92 -10.94 18.27
CA ARG A 154 3.83 -12.39 18.07
C ARG A 154 4.97 -13.14 18.74
N TYR A 155 6.18 -12.62 18.69
CA TYR A 155 7.41 -13.24 19.19
C TYR A 155 8.17 -12.30 20.16
N PRO A 156 7.70 -12.14 21.40
CA PRO A 156 8.29 -11.18 22.33
C PRO A 156 9.76 -11.45 22.66
N THR A 157 10.22 -12.70 22.51
CA THR A 157 11.62 -13.12 22.79
C THR A 157 12.53 -13.02 21.56
N MET A 158 12.01 -12.69 20.39
CA MET A 158 12.79 -12.59 19.15
C MET A 158 13.73 -11.39 19.20
N PRO A 159 15.04 -11.56 18.93
CA PRO A 159 15.99 -10.47 18.87
C PRO A 159 15.59 -9.40 17.85
N GLU A 160 15.82 -8.12 18.17
CA GLU A 160 15.42 -6.99 17.32
C GLU A 160 15.99 -7.08 15.90
N ALA A 161 17.26 -7.45 15.76
CA ALA A 161 17.92 -7.58 14.46
C ALA A 161 17.27 -8.68 13.59
N GLU A 162 16.92 -9.84 14.19
CA GLU A 162 16.24 -10.92 13.47
C GLU A 162 14.80 -10.53 13.09
N ARG A 163 14.11 -9.82 13.98
CA ARG A 163 12.77 -9.29 13.73
C ARG A 163 12.77 -8.29 12.57
N ALA A 164 13.72 -7.36 12.56
CA ALA A 164 13.88 -6.39 11.49
C ALA A 164 14.18 -7.09 10.15
N ALA A 165 15.09 -8.06 10.13
CA ALA A 165 15.40 -8.83 8.94
C ALA A 165 14.19 -9.63 8.43
N SER A 166 13.44 -10.30 9.32
CA SER A 166 12.24 -11.06 8.96
C SER A 166 11.13 -10.14 8.42
N ALA A 167 10.95 -8.95 9.00
CA ALA A 167 10.00 -7.96 8.50
C ALA A 167 10.36 -7.50 7.09
N MET A 168 11.61 -7.15 6.84
CA MET A 168 12.10 -6.74 5.52
C MET A 168 11.91 -7.84 4.47
N VAL A 169 12.29 -9.08 4.80
CA VAL A 169 12.14 -10.23 3.88
C VAL A 169 10.67 -10.50 3.59
N SER A 170 9.78 -10.46 4.60
CA SER A 170 8.35 -10.68 4.42
C SER A 170 7.73 -9.64 3.49
N VAL A 171 8.00 -8.35 3.71
CA VAL A 171 7.50 -7.26 2.86
C VAL A 171 8.05 -7.39 1.44
N ALA A 172 9.35 -7.62 1.27
CA ALA A 172 9.97 -7.79 -0.04
C ALA A 172 9.39 -8.99 -0.80
N THR A 173 9.13 -10.11 -0.12
CA THR A 173 8.53 -11.31 -0.72
C THR A 173 7.12 -11.01 -1.20
N VAL A 174 6.26 -10.42 -0.37
CA VAL A 174 4.88 -10.07 -0.75
C VAL A 174 4.88 -9.09 -1.93
N HIS A 175 5.70 -8.04 -1.88
CA HIS A 175 5.80 -7.07 -2.99
C HIS A 175 6.24 -7.73 -4.30
N SER A 176 7.27 -8.59 -4.27
CA SER A 176 7.75 -9.28 -5.47
C SER A 176 6.71 -10.23 -6.04
N VAL A 177 5.94 -10.90 -5.18
CA VAL A 177 4.84 -11.79 -5.61
C VAL A 177 3.70 -10.99 -6.23
N VAL A 178 3.33 -9.85 -5.65
CA VAL A 178 2.30 -8.94 -6.18
C VAL A 178 2.71 -8.41 -7.55
N ASP A 179 3.94 -7.91 -7.68
CA ASP A 179 4.50 -7.40 -8.95
C ASP A 179 4.55 -8.50 -10.02
N LEU A 180 4.97 -9.71 -9.67
CA LEU A 180 4.96 -10.85 -10.60
C LEU A 180 3.52 -11.22 -10.98
N ALA A 181 2.62 -11.30 -10.00
CA ALA A 181 1.24 -11.73 -10.21
C ALA A 181 0.44 -10.79 -11.12
N SER A 182 0.75 -9.49 -11.11
CA SER A 182 0.10 -8.50 -11.98
C SER A 182 0.48 -8.67 -13.46
N ARG A 183 1.67 -9.21 -13.75
CA ARG A 183 2.26 -9.32 -15.10
C ARG A 183 2.05 -10.68 -15.79
N ILE A 184 1.50 -11.66 -15.08
CA ILE A 184 1.32 -13.03 -15.60
C ILE A 184 -0.16 -13.36 -15.84
N PRO A 185 -0.46 -14.36 -16.73
CA PRO A 185 -1.84 -14.78 -16.98
C PRO A 185 -2.57 -15.24 -15.71
N PRO A 186 -3.90 -14.99 -15.60
CA PRO A 186 -4.68 -15.31 -14.40
C PRO A 186 -4.56 -16.75 -13.91
N ASP A 187 -4.55 -17.73 -14.85
CA ASP A 187 -4.43 -19.15 -14.52
C ASP A 187 -3.08 -19.47 -13.83
N PHE A 188 -2.00 -18.81 -14.27
CA PHE A 188 -0.68 -18.99 -13.67
C PHE A 188 -0.51 -18.19 -12.38
N ARG A 189 -1.24 -17.09 -12.24
CA ARG A 189 -1.25 -16.25 -11.02
C ARG A 189 -1.62 -17.06 -9.78
N ALA A 190 -2.68 -17.88 -9.86
CA ALA A 190 -3.11 -18.72 -8.75
C ALA A 190 -2.01 -19.70 -8.27
N LEU A 191 -1.22 -20.23 -9.21
CA LEU A 191 -0.09 -21.12 -8.88
C LEU A 191 1.01 -20.35 -8.14
N VAL A 192 1.40 -19.17 -8.64
CA VAL A 192 2.44 -18.32 -8.02
C VAL A 192 2.03 -17.90 -6.61
N ILE A 193 0.78 -17.51 -6.41
CA ILE A 193 0.25 -17.13 -5.09
C ILE A 193 0.29 -18.31 -4.12
N ARG A 194 -0.07 -19.50 -4.57
CA ARG A 194 -0.01 -20.73 -3.76
C ARG A 194 1.42 -21.07 -3.33
N GLU A 195 2.40 -20.95 -4.23
CA GLU A 195 3.81 -21.19 -3.90
C GLU A 195 4.33 -20.13 -2.89
N ALA A 196 3.96 -18.86 -3.08
CA ALA A 196 4.29 -17.79 -2.15
C ALA A 196 3.68 -18.02 -0.75
N HIS A 197 2.42 -18.47 -0.70
CA HIS A 197 1.75 -18.86 0.54
C HIS A 197 2.54 -19.96 1.25
N ALA A 198 2.90 -21.05 0.55
CA ALA A 198 3.65 -22.16 1.13
C ALA A 198 5.01 -21.70 1.69
N MET A 199 5.72 -20.81 0.98
CA MET A 199 6.99 -20.23 1.44
C MET A 199 6.82 -19.41 2.72
N LEU A 200 5.83 -18.51 2.76
CA LEU A 200 5.57 -17.65 3.91
C LEU A 200 5.12 -18.46 5.13
N VAL A 201 4.22 -19.42 4.93
CA VAL A 201 3.78 -20.34 6.00
C VAL A 201 4.93 -21.15 6.55
N SER A 202 5.82 -21.67 5.70
CA SER A 202 7.01 -22.41 6.14
C SER A 202 7.97 -21.53 6.93
N HIS A 203 8.23 -20.30 6.46
CA HIS A 203 9.09 -19.35 7.16
C HIS A 203 8.55 -19.02 8.56
N TYR A 204 7.26 -18.65 8.66
CA TYR A 204 6.65 -18.30 9.94
C TYR A 204 6.46 -19.53 10.84
N GLY A 205 6.20 -20.72 10.29
CA GLY A 205 6.23 -21.97 11.06
C GLY A 205 7.58 -22.24 11.70
N GLY A 206 8.68 -21.91 11.01
CA GLY A 206 10.02 -21.95 11.57
C GLY A 206 10.24 -20.94 12.72
N LEU A 207 9.68 -19.74 12.61
CA LEU A 207 9.69 -18.73 13.66
C LEU A 207 8.83 -19.15 14.86
N ASP A 208 7.62 -19.69 14.62
CA ASP A 208 6.71 -20.22 15.65
C ASP A 208 7.41 -21.33 16.48
N ALA A 209 8.13 -22.24 15.80
CA ALA A 209 8.89 -23.30 16.47
C ALA A 209 10.06 -22.77 17.29
N ARG A 210 10.69 -21.68 16.85
CA ARG A 210 11.89 -21.10 17.52
C ARG A 210 11.53 -20.21 18.70
N TYR A 211 10.50 -19.37 18.56
CA TYR A 211 10.19 -18.32 19.54
C TYR A 211 8.89 -18.54 20.30
N GLY A 212 8.04 -19.47 19.85
CA GLY A 212 6.66 -19.64 20.36
C GLY A 212 5.75 -18.48 19.96
N ILE A 213 4.47 -18.75 19.79
CA ILE A 213 3.46 -17.71 19.55
C ILE A 213 3.03 -17.15 20.90
N ALA A 214 2.92 -15.82 21.03
CA ALA A 214 2.34 -15.19 22.21
C ALA A 214 0.93 -15.73 22.48
N ALA A 215 0.65 -16.17 23.70
CA ALA A 215 -0.68 -16.65 24.07
C ALA A 215 -1.70 -15.51 23.91
N GLY A 216 -2.80 -15.77 23.20
CA GLY A 216 -3.91 -14.85 23.12
C GLY A 216 -4.49 -14.59 24.52
N ARG A 217 -4.64 -13.31 24.88
CA ARG A 217 -5.32 -12.90 26.11
C ARG A 217 -6.82 -12.83 25.89
#